data_df01cb33bbd7e25d8daf5e49c5d7462f
#
_entry.id   df01cb33bbd7e25d8daf5e49c5d7462f
#
_cell.length_a   1.000
_cell.length_b   1.000
_cell.length_c   1.000
_cell.angle_alpha   90.00
_cell.angle_beta   90.00
_cell.angle_gamma   90.00
#
_symmetry.space_group_name_H-M   'P 1'
#
loop_
_entity.id
_entity.type
_entity.pdbx_description
1 polymer ?
#
loop_
_entity_poly.entity_id
_entity_poly.type
_entity_poly.pdbx_seq_one_letter_code
_entity_poly.pdbx_strand_id
1 'polypeptide(L)'
;MLHFQLEGSEEEALNAYSGGLISRNAYYYERGKISDTEMRHLEKLVASYAGSITVRSYPRFNAQVSTLDIKNGISEYRKLKGYNPDIVIVDSMDLLTDANRRSWGADHERAKRIAVANDLKDLAADEKVWMVVTYQSTIEDREWLNDERNVLTEYNCSEAKGLARPCTHLVSLNQSSAERKENVMRLHVAKSRFFKKGDTIRIATDYDNEVFYDGQRTLNLNRE
;
A
#
# COMPACT_ATOMS: atom_id res chain seq x y z
N MET A 1 3.01 4.62 12.73
CA MET A 1 2.24 4.14 11.57
C MET A 1 1.46 2.90 11.97
N LEU A 2 0.22 2.77 11.52
CA LEU A 2 -0.64 1.59 11.70
C LEU A 2 -0.99 1.03 10.32
N HIS A 3 -0.69 -0.26 10.09
CA HIS A 3 -0.95 -0.94 8.82
C HIS A 3 -1.99 -2.05 9.03
N PHE A 4 -3.10 -1.96 8.32
CA PHE A 4 -4.12 -2.98 8.22
C PHE A 4 -3.84 -3.86 7.01
N GLN A 5 -3.36 -5.08 7.28
CA GLN A 5 -3.08 -6.11 6.28
C GLN A 5 -4.32 -6.99 6.12
N LEU A 6 -5.00 -6.88 4.97
CA LEU A 6 -6.24 -7.61 4.70
C LEU A 6 -6.03 -8.83 3.81
N GLU A 7 -4.89 -8.92 3.12
CA GLU A 7 -4.58 -10.02 2.19
C GLU A 7 -3.65 -11.08 2.76
N GLY A 8 -2.84 -10.74 3.75
CA GLY A 8 -1.83 -11.61 4.34
C GLY A 8 -1.83 -11.60 5.87
N SER A 9 -0.80 -12.16 6.46
CA SER A 9 -0.59 -12.20 7.90
C SER A 9 0.20 -10.97 8.40
N GLU A 10 0.16 -10.73 9.72
CA GLU A 10 1.01 -9.73 10.36
C GLU A 10 2.49 -10.07 10.18
N GLU A 11 2.83 -11.36 10.26
CA GLU A 11 4.19 -11.85 10.14
C GLU A 11 4.76 -11.57 8.74
N GLU A 12 4.01 -11.89 7.68
CA GLU A 12 4.40 -11.58 6.30
C GLU A 12 4.70 -10.10 6.10
N ALA A 13 3.81 -9.22 6.56
CA ALA A 13 4.00 -7.78 6.42
C ALA A 13 5.20 -7.28 7.25
N LEU A 14 5.40 -7.78 8.48
CA LEU A 14 6.54 -7.41 9.31
C LEU A 14 7.86 -7.91 8.72
N ASN A 15 7.87 -9.11 8.11
CA ASN A 15 9.03 -9.65 7.44
C ASN A 15 9.40 -8.81 6.20
N ALA A 16 8.40 -8.35 5.43
CA ALA A 16 8.62 -7.45 4.30
C ALA A 16 9.23 -6.11 4.75
N TYR A 17 8.68 -5.48 5.79
CA TYR A 17 9.27 -4.26 6.36
C TYR A 17 10.70 -4.47 6.87
N SER A 18 10.93 -5.57 7.56
CA SER A 18 12.26 -5.90 8.10
C SER A 18 13.26 -6.18 6.98
N GLY A 19 12.84 -6.94 5.97
CA GLY A 19 13.62 -7.22 4.77
C GLY A 19 14.03 -5.96 4.03
N GLY A 20 13.07 -5.06 3.79
CA GLY A 20 13.31 -3.77 3.16
C GLY A 20 14.30 -2.89 3.92
N LEU A 21 14.29 -2.91 5.26
CA LEU A 21 15.19 -2.11 6.09
C LEU A 21 16.66 -2.53 5.98
N ILE A 22 16.94 -3.82 5.81
CA ILE A 22 18.31 -4.35 5.73
C ILE A 22 18.64 -4.91 4.34
N SER A 23 17.81 -4.67 3.35
CA SER A 23 17.95 -5.19 1.98
C SER A 23 18.12 -6.71 1.95
N ARG A 24 17.21 -7.41 2.62
CA ARG A 24 17.14 -8.88 2.65
C ARG A 24 15.73 -9.34 2.29
N ASN A 25 15.66 -10.40 1.53
CA ASN A 25 14.39 -11.04 1.16
C ASN A 25 13.63 -11.51 2.41
N ALA A 26 12.34 -11.20 2.50
CA ALA A 26 11.44 -11.62 3.59
C ALA A 26 11.47 -13.13 3.86
N TYR A 27 11.64 -13.93 2.82
CA TYR A 27 11.80 -15.39 2.89
C TYR A 27 12.93 -15.88 3.84
N TYR A 28 13.99 -15.09 4.01
CA TYR A 28 15.07 -15.44 4.95
C TYR A 28 14.61 -15.31 6.39
N TYR A 29 13.69 -14.38 6.69
CA TYR A 29 13.06 -14.25 8.00
C TYR A 29 12.15 -15.43 8.28
N GLU A 30 11.26 -15.79 7.36
CA GLU A 30 10.33 -16.91 7.51
C GLU A 30 11.02 -18.23 7.80
N ARG A 31 12.20 -18.44 7.28
CA ARG A 31 12.98 -19.66 7.48
C ARG A 31 14.03 -19.59 8.59
N GLY A 32 14.03 -18.53 9.39
CA GLY A 32 15.00 -18.37 10.47
C GLY A 32 16.46 -18.32 9.98
N LYS A 33 16.69 -17.87 8.73
CA LYS A 33 18.03 -17.80 8.12
C LYS A 33 18.72 -16.46 8.34
N ILE A 34 18.16 -15.59 9.14
CA ILE A 34 18.77 -14.33 9.55
C ILE A 34 19.83 -14.63 10.61
N SER A 35 21.04 -14.14 10.37
CA SER A 35 22.14 -14.27 11.33
C SER A 35 21.94 -13.34 12.53
N ASP A 36 22.54 -13.68 13.67
CA ASP A 36 22.53 -12.83 14.87
C ASP A 36 23.11 -11.42 14.59
N THR A 37 24.03 -11.32 13.65
CA THR A 37 24.61 -10.03 13.25
C THR A 37 23.62 -9.17 12.49
N GLU A 38 22.88 -9.75 11.56
CA GLU A 38 21.82 -9.07 10.82
C GLU A 38 20.67 -8.67 11.73
N MET A 39 20.28 -9.55 12.66
CA MET A 39 19.26 -9.24 13.65
C MET A 39 19.67 -8.05 14.53
N ARG A 40 20.89 -8.03 15.06
CA ARG A 40 21.41 -6.89 15.82
C ARG A 40 21.49 -5.60 14.99
N HIS A 41 21.77 -5.72 13.69
CA HIS A 41 21.78 -4.56 12.80
C HIS A 41 20.35 -4.02 12.61
N LEU A 42 19.38 -4.89 12.38
CA LEU A 42 17.96 -4.53 12.30
C LEU A 42 17.48 -3.85 13.59
N GLU A 43 17.78 -4.43 14.75
CA GLU A 43 17.40 -3.83 16.05
C GLU A 43 17.95 -2.42 16.21
N LYS A 44 19.21 -2.19 15.83
CA LYS A 44 19.83 -0.85 15.87
C LYS A 44 19.16 0.12 14.90
N LEU A 45 18.83 -0.33 13.68
CA LEU A 45 18.11 0.48 12.71
C LEU A 45 16.75 0.86 13.24
N VAL A 46 15.96 -0.10 13.68
CA VAL A 46 14.61 0.15 14.23
C VAL A 46 14.68 1.11 15.43
N ALA A 47 15.66 0.93 16.33
CA ALA A 47 15.85 1.82 17.47
C ALA A 47 16.26 3.25 17.07
N SER A 48 16.87 3.43 15.91
CA SER A 48 17.25 4.75 15.39
C SER A 48 16.09 5.55 14.81
N TYR A 49 14.99 4.90 14.45
CA TYR A 49 13.79 5.57 13.95
C TYR A 49 12.95 6.12 15.11
N ALA A 50 12.55 7.38 14.99
CA ALA A 50 11.66 8.02 15.97
C ALA A 50 10.22 7.48 15.94
N GLY A 51 9.88 6.68 14.94
CA GLY A 51 8.55 6.12 14.73
C GLY A 51 8.47 4.62 14.98
N SER A 52 7.25 4.11 15.00
CA SER A 52 6.98 2.68 15.08
C SER A 52 6.01 2.25 14.00
N ILE A 53 6.15 0.99 13.56
CA ILE A 53 5.20 0.33 12.67
C ILE A 53 4.42 -0.67 13.51
N THR A 54 3.11 -0.64 13.43
CA THR A 54 2.22 -1.66 13.99
C THR A 54 1.44 -2.24 12.84
N VAL A 55 1.53 -3.53 12.63
CA VAL A 55 0.72 -4.26 11.64
C VAL A 55 -0.44 -4.92 12.38
N ARG A 56 -1.57 -4.97 11.74
CA ARG A 56 -2.76 -5.67 12.19
C ARG A 56 -3.36 -6.41 11.01
N SER A 57 -3.46 -7.73 11.08
CA SER A 57 -4.16 -8.52 10.09
C SER A 57 -5.57 -8.87 10.54
N TYR A 58 -6.42 -9.11 9.57
CA TYR A 58 -7.76 -9.65 9.78
C TYR A 58 -7.85 -11.00 9.07
N PRO A 59 -7.99 -12.10 9.82
CA PRO A 59 -8.08 -13.42 9.21
C PRO A 59 -9.30 -13.50 8.29
N ARG A 60 -9.09 -13.95 7.06
CA ARG A 60 -10.12 -14.03 5.99
C ARG A 60 -11.28 -14.99 6.28
N PHE A 61 -11.17 -15.83 7.30
CA PHE A 61 -12.19 -16.83 7.57
C PHE A 61 -13.40 -16.21 8.27
N ASN A 62 -14.45 -15.98 7.49
CA ASN A 62 -15.83 -15.66 7.89
C ASN A 62 -16.18 -14.24 8.35
N ALA A 63 -15.31 -13.27 8.40
CA ALA A 63 -15.68 -11.89 8.70
C ALA A 63 -15.40 -10.95 7.55
N GLN A 64 -16.44 -10.32 7.03
CA GLN A 64 -16.27 -9.17 6.15
C GLN A 64 -15.74 -8.00 6.98
N VAL A 65 -14.50 -7.62 6.76
CA VAL A 65 -13.90 -6.44 7.38
C VAL A 65 -14.57 -5.18 6.82
N SER A 66 -14.98 -4.29 7.69
CA SER A 66 -15.65 -3.05 7.31
C SER A 66 -14.80 -1.83 7.66
N THR A 67 -15.15 -0.68 7.12
CA THR A 67 -14.52 0.60 7.51
C THR A 67 -14.71 0.93 8.99
N LEU A 68 -15.76 0.37 9.63
CA LEU A 68 -15.94 0.46 11.08
C LEU A 68 -14.87 -0.33 11.85
N ASP A 69 -14.45 -1.49 11.34
CA ASP A 69 -13.39 -2.28 11.97
C ASP A 69 -12.04 -1.55 11.88
N ILE A 70 -11.78 -0.84 10.79
CA ILE A 70 -10.60 0.06 10.67
C ILE A 70 -10.66 1.17 11.73
N LYS A 71 -11.82 1.82 11.89
CA LYS A 71 -12.04 2.84 12.94
C LYS A 71 -11.78 2.29 14.35
N ASN A 72 -12.32 1.12 14.64
CA ASN A 72 -12.11 0.45 15.92
C ASN A 72 -10.63 0.13 16.15
N GLY A 73 -9.92 -0.35 15.11
CA GLY A 73 -8.50 -0.62 15.17
C GLY A 73 -7.65 0.63 15.45
N ILE A 74 -7.99 1.78 14.88
CA ILE A 74 -7.34 3.06 15.19
C ILE A 74 -7.59 3.46 16.66
N SER A 75 -8.82 3.28 17.14
CA SER A 75 -9.18 3.57 18.54
C SER A 75 -8.43 2.68 19.53
N GLU A 76 -8.30 1.39 19.22
CA GLU A 76 -7.51 0.44 20.03
C GLU A 76 -6.03 0.79 20.02
N TYR A 77 -5.47 1.12 18.85
CA TYR A 77 -4.08 1.60 18.75
C TYR A 77 -3.84 2.81 19.68
N ARG A 78 -4.76 3.79 19.64
CA ARG A 78 -4.68 4.98 20.50
C ARG A 78 -4.69 4.63 21.99
N LYS A 79 -5.54 3.67 22.40
CA LYS A 79 -5.59 3.21 23.79
C LYS A 79 -4.30 2.51 24.22
N LEU A 80 -3.72 1.70 23.33
CA LEU A 80 -2.51 0.94 23.64
C LEU A 80 -1.25 1.81 23.65
N LYS A 81 -1.15 2.76 22.72
CA LYS A 81 0.07 3.57 22.53
C LYS A 81 0.00 4.92 23.23
N GLY A 82 -1.19 5.40 23.61
CA GLY A 82 -1.40 6.72 24.21
C GLY A 82 -1.41 7.89 23.23
N TYR A 83 -1.29 7.61 21.92
CA TYR A 83 -1.31 8.62 20.84
C TYR A 83 -1.94 8.08 19.57
N ASN A 84 -2.34 8.97 18.65
CA ASN A 84 -2.86 8.58 17.34
C ASN A 84 -1.73 8.14 16.40
N PRO A 85 -1.97 7.21 15.47
CA PRO A 85 -1.05 7.00 14.36
C PRO A 85 -1.04 8.22 13.45
N ASP A 86 0.12 8.65 12.97
CA ASP A 86 0.20 9.71 11.94
C ASP A 86 -0.24 9.19 10.57
N ILE A 87 0.10 7.94 10.27
CA ILE A 87 -0.21 7.28 9.00
C ILE A 87 -0.96 5.98 9.28
N VAL A 88 -2.05 5.78 8.54
CA VAL A 88 -2.81 4.53 8.48
C VAL A 88 -2.71 3.99 7.06
N ILE A 89 -2.29 2.73 6.91
CA ILE A 89 -2.27 2.01 5.64
C ILE A 89 -3.38 0.96 5.67
N VAL A 90 -4.10 0.81 4.55
CA VAL A 90 -5.11 -0.23 4.33
C VAL A 90 -4.78 -0.99 3.06
N ASP A 91 -4.38 -2.25 3.19
CA ASP A 91 -3.97 -3.12 2.08
C ASP A 91 -4.81 -4.41 2.07
N SER A 92 -5.84 -4.51 1.20
CA SER A 92 -6.31 -3.53 0.22
C SER A 92 -7.78 -3.16 0.46
N MET A 93 -8.19 -2.01 -0.10
CA MET A 93 -9.57 -1.53 -0.01
C MET A 93 -10.59 -2.47 -0.67
N ASP A 94 -10.17 -3.25 -1.65
CA ASP A 94 -11.04 -4.20 -2.38
C ASP A 94 -11.70 -5.22 -1.46
N LEU A 95 -11.09 -5.49 -0.30
CA LEU A 95 -11.56 -6.46 0.68
C LEU A 95 -12.48 -5.85 1.75
N LEU A 96 -12.66 -4.53 1.74
CA LEU A 96 -13.52 -3.86 2.71
C LEU A 96 -15.00 -3.85 2.29
N THR A 97 -15.85 -3.77 3.31
CA THR A 97 -17.24 -3.35 3.17
C THR A 97 -17.43 -1.96 3.80
N ASP A 98 -18.54 -1.29 3.47
CA ASP A 98 -18.90 -0.03 4.11
C ASP A 98 -19.21 -0.20 5.61
N ALA A 99 -19.17 0.91 6.36
CA ALA A 99 -19.36 0.93 7.82
C ALA A 99 -20.69 0.30 8.26
N ASN A 100 -21.72 0.37 7.46
CA ASN A 100 -23.03 -0.16 7.76
C ASN A 100 -23.16 -1.65 7.40
N ARG A 101 -22.13 -2.26 6.82
CA ARG A 101 -22.12 -3.66 6.36
C ARG A 101 -23.36 -4.00 5.51
N ARG A 102 -23.77 -3.06 4.65
CA ARG A 102 -24.92 -3.26 3.77
C ARG A 102 -24.70 -4.48 2.88
N SER A 103 -25.74 -5.29 2.72
CA SER A 103 -25.73 -6.35 1.73
C SER A 103 -25.83 -5.73 0.34
N TRP A 104 -24.74 -5.74 -0.38
CA TRP A 104 -24.67 -5.30 -1.76
C TRP A 104 -24.89 -6.51 -2.68
N GLY A 105 -25.87 -6.43 -3.58
CA GLY A 105 -26.01 -7.42 -4.65
C GLY A 105 -24.82 -7.31 -5.64
N ALA A 106 -24.61 -8.33 -6.46
CA ALA A 106 -23.52 -8.38 -7.43
C ALA A 106 -23.48 -7.16 -8.36
N ASP A 107 -24.64 -6.62 -8.73
CA ASP A 107 -24.76 -5.45 -9.59
C ASP A 107 -24.39 -4.12 -8.91
N HIS A 108 -24.06 -4.14 -7.63
CA HIS A 108 -23.81 -2.94 -6.82
C HIS A 108 -22.34 -2.84 -6.33
N GLU A 109 -21.44 -3.70 -6.79
CA GLU A 109 -20.02 -3.68 -6.40
C GLU A 109 -19.39 -2.29 -6.57
N ARG A 110 -19.71 -1.60 -7.67
CA ARG A 110 -19.26 -0.21 -7.91
C ARG A 110 -19.72 0.74 -6.80
N ALA A 111 -21.01 0.65 -6.42
CA ALA A 111 -21.56 1.53 -5.38
C ALA A 111 -20.95 1.23 -4.01
N LYS A 112 -20.71 -0.04 -3.70
CA LYS A 112 -20.01 -0.50 -2.51
C LYS A 112 -18.61 0.11 -2.42
N ARG A 113 -17.81 -0.01 -3.47
CA ARG A 113 -16.44 0.52 -3.52
C ARG A 113 -16.40 2.04 -3.33
N ILE A 114 -17.34 2.77 -3.95
CA ILE A 114 -17.47 4.21 -3.75
C ILE A 114 -17.85 4.55 -2.31
N ALA A 115 -18.75 3.78 -1.69
CA ALA A 115 -19.13 3.97 -0.29
C ALA A 115 -17.93 3.75 0.64
N VAL A 116 -17.18 2.66 0.46
CA VAL A 116 -15.95 2.38 1.21
C VAL A 116 -14.93 3.51 1.07
N ALA A 117 -14.69 3.99 -0.15
CA ALA A 117 -13.72 5.06 -0.38
C ALA A 117 -14.13 6.39 0.29
N ASN A 118 -15.43 6.70 0.34
CA ASN A 118 -15.94 7.86 1.06
C ASN A 118 -15.81 7.67 2.58
N ASP A 119 -16.19 6.50 3.10
CA ASP A 119 -16.06 6.17 4.52
C ASP A 119 -14.60 6.32 4.99
N LEU A 120 -13.63 5.79 4.22
CA LEU A 120 -12.20 5.91 4.53
C LEU A 120 -11.71 7.36 4.50
N LYS A 121 -12.18 8.17 3.55
CA LYS A 121 -11.86 9.59 3.49
C LYS A 121 -12.38 10.33 4.72
N ASP A 122 -13.64 10.08 5.08
CA ASP A 122 -14.26 10.74 6.23
C ASP A 122 -13.58 10.29 7.53
N LEU A 123 -13.26 8.99 7.63
CA LEU A 123 -12.48 8.43 8.75
C LEU A 123 -11.10 9.10 8.86
N ALA A 124 -10.39 9.31 7.74
CA ALA A 124 -9.10 9.99 7.74
C ALA A 124 -9.19 11.42 8.29
N ALA A 125 -10.27 12.13 7.94
CA ALA A 125 -10.52 13.50 8.41
C ALA A 125 -10.88 13.51 9.90
N ASP A 126 -11.79 12.62 10.34
CA ASP A 126 -12.26 12.52 11.72
C ASP A 126 -11.12 12.16 12.68
N GLU A 127 -10.29 11.19 12.31
CA GLU A 127 -9.16 10.71 13.11
C GLU A 127 -7.90 11.56 12.95
N LYS A 128 -7.89 12.49 11.99
CA LYS A 128 -6.74 13.36 11.64
C LYS A 128 -5.48 12.56 11.31
N VAL A 129 -5.63 11.55 10.47
CA VAL A 129 -4.54 10.68 10.01
C VAL A 129 -4.31 10.82 8.51
N TRP A 130 -3.09 10.57 8.09
CA TRP A 130 -2.80 10.32 6.67
C TRP A 130 -3.19 8.89 6.34
N MET A 131 -4.18 8.72 5.46
CA MET A 131 -4.63 7.41 5.06
C MET A 131 -4.10 7.07 3.67
N VAL A 132 -3.34 5.98 3.60
CA VAL A 132 -2.82 5.39 2.37
C VAL A 132 -3.60 4.12 2.10
N VAL A 133 -4.15 3.99 0.91
CA VAL A 133 -5.02 2.88 0.56
C VAL A 133 -4.54 2.28 -0.75
N THR A 134 -4.29 0.98 -0.77
CA THR A 134 -4.01 0.24 -2.01
C THR A 134 -5.30 -0.20 -2.67
N TYR A 135 -5.28 -0.27 -3.99
CA TYR A 135 -6.41 -0.68 -4.80
C TYR A 135 -5.94 -1.30 -6.11
N GLN A 136 -6.55 -2.40 -6.52
CA GLN A 136 -6.16 -3.09 -7.75
C GLN A 136 -6.81 -2.45 -8.99
N SER A 137 -6.02 -2.26 -10.05
CA SER A 137 -6.53 -1.85 -11.36
C SER A 137 -7.20 -3.04 -12.05
N THR A 138 -8.29 -2.79 -12.75
CA THR A 138 -9.06 -3.80 -13.48
C THR A 138 -8.77 -3.83 -14.97
N ILE A 139 -7.68 -3.22 -15.43
CA ILE A 139 -7.29 -3.31 -16.83
C ILE A 139 -6.76 -4.71 -17.12
N GLU A 140 -7.47 -5.43 -17.99
CA GLU A 140 -7.12 -6.78 -18.44
C GLU A 140 -6.36 -6.78 -19.77
N ASP A 141 -6.34 -5.66 -20.49
CA ASP A 141 -5.65 -5.52 -21.77
C ASP A 141 -4.14 -5.54 -21.58
N ARG A 142 -3.55 -6.71 -21.83
CA ARG A 142 -2.11 -6.95 -21.68
C ARG A 142 -1.28 -6.18 -22.70
N GLU A 143 -1.77 -5.95 -23.91
CA GLU A 143 -1.05 -5.20 -24.94
C GLU A 143 -0.97 -3.73 -24.52
N TRP A 144 -2.08 -3.18 -24.05
CA TRP A 144 -2.13 -1.83 -23.52
C TRP A 144 -1.20 -1.65 -22.31
N LEU A 145 -1.19 -2.60 -21.37
CA LEU A 145 -0.33 -2.56 -20.17
C LEU A 145 1.17 -2.68 -20.50
N ASN A 146 1.51 -3.37 -21.59
CA ASN A 146 2.90 -3.52 -22.03
C ASN A 146 3.43 -2.36 -22.88
N ASP A 147 2.57 -1.46 -23.31
CA ASP A 147 3.00 -0.23 -24.00
C ASP A 147 3.46 0.81 -22.96
N GLU A 148 4.76 1.09 -22.93
CA GLU A 148 5.37 2.02 -21.98
C GLU A 148 4.90 3.46 -22.12
N ARG A 149 4.22 3.81 -23.21
CA ARG A 149 3.57 5.12 -23.41
C ARG A 149 2.30 5.24 -22.58
N ASN A 150 1.70 4.11 -22.21
CA ASN A 150 0.48 4.08 -21.43
C ASN A 150 0.78 4.13 -19.93
N VAL A 151 -0.04 4.87 -19.20
CA VAL A 151 -0.06 4.89 -17.73
C VAL A 151 -1.49 4.83 -17.23
N LEU A 152 -1.67 4.16 -16.11
CA LEU A 152 -2.95 4.13 -15.44
C LEU A 152 -3.28 5.52 -14.88
N THR A 153 -4.45 6.01 -15.23
CA THR A 153 -4.96 7.32 -14.81
C THR A 153 -6.13 7.17 -13.84
N GLU A 154 -6.70 8.27 -13.39
CA GLU A 154 -7.92 8.26 -12.58
C GLU A 154 -9.13 7.58 -13.27
N TYR A 155 -9.10 7.42 -14.60
CA TYR A 155 -10.13 6.75 -15.38
C TYR A 155 -9.98 5.23 -15.43
N ASN A 156 -8.81 4.72 -15.06
CA ASN A 156 -8.48 3.30 -15.07
C ASN A 156 -8.67 2.65 -13.68
N CYS A 157 -9.07 3.42 -12.68
CA CYS A 157 -9.58 2.86 -11.44
C CYS A 157 -10.93 2.22 -11.74
N SER A 158 -10.92 0.89 -11.94
CA SER A 158 -12.07 0.00 -12.07
C SER A 158 -13.42 0.69 -12.16
N GLU A 159 -14.11 0.59 -13.32
CA GLU A 159 -15.52 0.99 -13.57
C GLU A 159 -16.05 2.28 -12.92
N ALA A 160 -15.32 2.85 -11.99
CA ALA A 160 -15.80 3.92 -11.14
C ALA A 160 -14.87 5.14 -11.14
N LYS A 161 -15.09 6.06 -12.08
CA LYS A 161 -14.65 7.46 -11.91
C LYS A 161 -14.95 8.03 -10.51
N GLY A 162 -15.89 7.40 -9.79
CA GLY A 162 -16.26 7.73 -8.42
C GLY A 162 -15.21 7.41 -7.36
N LEU A 163 -14.35 6.39 -7.57
CA LEU A 163 -13.32 6.00 -6.62
C LEU A 163 -12.20 7.03 -6.47
N ALA A 164 -11.82 7.66 -7.56
CA ALA A 164 -10.81 8.70 -7.52
C ALA A 164 -11.32 10.00 -6.86
N ARG A 165 -12.65 10.23 -6.77
CA ARG A 165 -13.22 11.48 -6.23
C ARG A 165 -12.83 11.74 -4.77
N PRO A 166 -12.95 10.79 -3.84
CA PRO A 166 -12.57 10.99 -2.45
C PRO A 166 -11.08 11.25 -2.27
N CYS A 167 -10.22 10.65 -3.10
CA CYS A 167 -8.77 10.74 -2.94
C CYS A 167 -8.24 12.18 -3.11
N THR A 168 -7.32 12.57 -2.25
CA THR A 168 -6.54 13.81 -2.40
C THR A 168 -5.46 13.64 -3.45
N HIS A 169 -4.77 12.52 -3.39
CA HIS A 169 -3.76 12.09 -4.36
C HIS A 169 -4.08 10.68 -4.84
N LEU A 170 -3.75 10.41 -6.09
CA LEU A 170 -3.78 9.07 -6.68
C LEU A 170 -2.47 8.88 -7.44
N VAL A 171 -1.73 7.86 -7.04
CA VAL A 171 -0.50 7.43 -7.72
C VAL A 171 -0.74 6.04 -8.27
N SER A 172 -0.49 5.85 -9.56
CA SER A 172 -0.54 4.54 -10.17
C SER A 172 0.85 3.95 -10.34
N LEU A 173 0.94 2.64 -10.13
CA LEU A 173 2.13 1.83 -10.36
C LEU A 173 2.00 1.19 -11.73
N ASN A 174 2.94 1.49 -12.62
CA ASN A 174 2.93 1.04 -14.01
C ASN A 174 4.21 0.30 -14.34
N GLN A 175 4.11 -0.85 -14.97
CA GLN A 175 5.27 -1.64 -15.35
C GLN A 175 4.95 -2.51 -16.55
N SER A 176 5.72 -2.39 -17.62
CA SER A 176 5.71 -3.31 -18.74
C SER A 176 6.52 -4.58 -18.45
N SER A 177 6.34 -5.62 -19.26
CA SER A 177 7.17 -6.82 -19.17
C SER A 177 8.66 -6.56 -19.44
N ALA A 178 8.98 -5.56 -20.25
CA ALA A 178 10.35 -5.12 -20.52
C ALA A 178 10.92 -4.40 -19.29
N GLU A 179 10.19 -3.42 -18.73
CA GLU A 179 10.59 -2.69 -17.53
C GLU A 179 10.80 -3.62 -16.33
N ARG A 180 9.96 -4.68 -16.21
CA ARG A 180 10.13 -5.68 -15.15
C ARG A 180 11.45 -6.43 -15.26
N LYS A 181 11.90 -6.75 -16.48
CA LYS A 181 13.21 -7.40 -16.72
C LYS A 181 14.38 -6.46 -16.40
N GLU A 182 14.17 -5.16 -16.54
CA GLU A 182 15.16 -4.13 -16.25
C GLU A 182 15.10 -3.66 -14.78
N ASN A 183 14.22 -4.24 -13.95
CA ASN A 183 13.99 -3.82 -12.59
C ASN A 183 13.61 -2.34 -12.48
N VAL A 184 12.74 -1.87 -13.36
CA VAL A 184 12.24 -0.49 -13.39
C VAL A 184 10.72 -0.49 -13.26
N MET A 185 10.18 0.51 -12.59
CA MET A 185 8.75 0.79 -12.48
C MET A 185 8.50 2.28 -12.67
N ARG A 186 7.31 2.63 -13.15
CA ARG A 186 6.85 4.01 -13.29
C ARG A 186 5.78 4.32 -12.26
N LEU A 187 6.03 5.35 -11.45
CA LEU A 187 5.03 5.97 -10.59
C LEU A 187 4.42 7.14 -11.35
N HIS A 188 3.12 7.10 -11.59
CA HIS A 188 2.43 8.18 -12.28
C HIS A 188 1.44 8.89 -11.34
N VAL A 189 1.55 10.22 -11.26
CA VAL A 189 0.64 11.05 -10.46
C VAL A 189 -0.66 11.26 -11.25
N ALA A 190 -1.56 10.28 -11.16
CA ALA A 190 -2.83 10.27 -11.88
C ALA A 190 -3.78 11.38 -11.40
N LYS A 191 -3.72 11.73 -10.10
CA LYS A 191 -4.49 12.82 -9.51
C LYS A 191 -3.71 13.50 -8.38
N SER A 192 -3.82 14.80 -8.30
CA SER A 192 -3.38 15.59 -7.16
C SER A 192 -4.24 16.83 -7.00
N ARG A 193 -4.58 17.20 -5.76
CA ARG A 193 -5.27 18.45 -5.43
C ARG A 193 -4.30 19.60 -5.17
N PHE A 194 -3.07 19.30 -4.75
CA PHE A 194 -2.11 20.30 -4.28
C PHE A 194 -0.87 20.41 -5.15
N PHE A 195 -0.55 19.37 -5.93
CA PHE A 195 0.63 19.32 -6.78
C PHE A 195 0.24 19.15 -8.23
N LYS A 196 1.19 19.36 -9.11
CA LYS A 196 1.01 19.11 -10.55
C LYS A 196 0.72 17.63 -10.77
N LYS A 197 -0.38 17.33 -11.48
CA LYS A 197 -0.72 15.99 -11.93
C LYS A 197 -0.08 15.70 -13.30
N GLY A 198 0.05 14.43 -13.62
CA GLY A 198 0.55 13.95 -14.91
C GLY A 198 2.06 13.69 -14.93
N ASP A 199 2.77 14.01 -13.87
CA ASP A 199 4.19 13.67 -13.79
C ASP A 199 4.37 12.16 -13.58
N THR A 200 5.40 11.60 -14.26
CA THR A 200 5.77 10.19 -14.13
C THR A 200 7.23 10.10 -13.70
N ILE A 201 7.47 9.34 -12.66
CA ILE A 201 8.78 9.12 -12.07
C ILE A 201 9.18 7.68 -12.30
N ARG A 202 10.38 7.44 -12.84
CA ARG A 202 10.95 6.10 -12.95
C ARG A 202 11.71 5.78 -11.66
N ILE A 203 11.45 4.64 -11.11
CA ILE A 203 12.12 4.11 -9.92
C ILE A 203 12.74 2.76 -10.24
N ALA A 204 13.83 2.42 -9.56
CA ALA A 204 14.37 1.07 -9.59
C ALA A 204 13.66 0.19 -8.58
N THR A 205 13.47 -1.08 -8.93
CA THR A 205 12.80 -2.08 -8.09
C THR A 205 13.76 -3.21 -7.79
N ASP A 206 13.75 -3.67 -6.56
CA ASP A 206 14.42 -4.90 -6.14
C ASP A 206 13.35 -5.80 -5.49
N TYR A 207 12.76 -6.64 -6.30
CA TYR A 207 11.67 -7.52 -5.85
C TYR A 207 12.15 -8.60 -4.89
N ASP A 208 13.42 -9.00 -5.00
CA ASP A 208 13.98 -10.03 -4.12
C ASP A 208 14.13 -9.51 -2.70
N ASN A 209 14.42 -8.23 -2.54
CA ASN A 209 14.58 -7.58 -1.24
C ASN A 209 13.42 -6.65 -0.88
N GLU A 210 12.36 -6.59 -1.70
CA GLU A 210 11.14 -5.79 -1.49
C GLU A 210 11.42 -4.28 -1.31
N VAL A 211 12.41 -3.76 -2.06
CA VAL A 211 12.87 -2.38 -1.96
C VAL A 211 12.64 -1.64 -3.27
N PHE A 212 12.27 -0.38 -3.14
CA PHE A 212 12.26 0.59 -4.23
C PHE A 212 13.37 1.62 -4.02
N TYR A 213 14.07 1.94 -5.09
CA TYR A 213 15.16 2.92 -5.06
C TYR A 213 14.85 4.10 -5.96
N ASP A 214 15.36 5.28 -5.57
CA ASP A 214 15.45 6.40 -6.47
C ASP A 214 16.29 6.02 -7.71
N GLY A 215 15.77 6.25 -8.90
CA GLY A 215 16.45 5.89 -10.17
C GLY A 215 17.85 6.49 -10.33
N GLN A 216 18.16 7.59 -9.65
CA GLN A 216 19.51 8.17 -9.64
C GLN A 216 20.49 7.39 -8.75
N ARG A 217 20.03 6.78 -7.66
CA ARG A 217 20.88 5.94 -6.79
C ARG A 217 21.35 4.66 -7.48
N THR A 218 20.49 4.05 -8.29
CA THR A 218 20.81 2.79 -8.99
C THR A 218 21.91 2.95 -10.03
N LEU A 219 21.99 4.11 -10.69
CA LEU A 219 23.06 4.40 -11.65
C LEU A 219 24.43 4.54 -10.99
N ASN A 220 24.48 4.85 -9.71
CA ASN A 220 25.73 4.98 -8.96
C ASN A 220 26.21 3.65 -8.35
N LEU A 221 25.30 2.75 -7.99
CA LEU A 221 25.64 1.43 -7.46
C LEU A 221 26.22 0.46 -8.51
N ASN A 222 25.91 0.68 -9.80
CA ASN A 222 26.48 -0.10 -10.91
C ASN A 222 27.80 0.46 -11.44
N ARG A 223 28.40 1.47 -10.79
CA ARG A 223 29.68 2.09 -11.18
C ARG A 223 30.80 1.86 -10.18
N GLU A 224 30.54 1.21 -9.08
CA GLU A 224 31.50 0.70 -8.09
C GLU A 224 31.64 -0.82 -8.20
#